data_1bb1b3dce273a254e5899930f52204d7
#
_entry.id   1bb1b3dce273a254e5899930f52204d7
#
_cell.length_a   1.000
_cell.length_b   1.000
_cell.length_c   1.000
_cell.angle_alpha   90.00
_cell.angle_beta   90.00
_cell.angle_gamma   90.00
#
_symmetry.space_group_name_H-M   'P 1'
#
loop_
_entity.id
_entity.type
_entity.pdbx_description
1 polymer ?
#
loop_
_entity_poly.entity_id
_entity_poly.type
_entity_poly.pdbx_seq_one_letter_code
_entity_poly.pdbx_strand_id
1 'polypeptide(L)'
;RSRGLGDVYKRQTDDMRIRNSFDIAHEKGLKFSFTPNEQETDIHPNTVDICMENEKGQKMTVRGESLGGGKVRIVDINHVQVDFTGEYSAVIVIHQDTPGVVAYITKCLSDRNINIAFMRLFRESKGEIAYTIVESDGKLPENIVPAIRENPNIHEVMIVQM
;
A
#
# COMPACT_ATOMS: atom_id res chain seq x y z
N ARG A 1 13.48 -17.68 11.07
CA ARG A 1 13.80 -16.23 11.12
C ARG A 1 13.25 -15.63 9.85
N SER A 2 12.07 -15.05 9.95
CA SER A 2 11.45 -14.21 8.92
C SER A 2 12.34 -12.98 8.74
N ARG A 3 13.11 -12.91 7.68
CA ARG A 3 13.70 -11.66 7.21
C ARG A 3 12.57 -10.90 6.53
N GLY A 4 12.08 -9.86 7.21
CA GLY A 4 10.97 -9.06 6.74
C GLY A 4 11.26 -8.43 5.37
N LEU A 5 10.21 -8.15 4.64
CA LEU A 5 10.13 -7.39 3.38
C LEU A 5 10.86 -6.04 3.41
N GLY A 6 11.41 -5.62 4.56
CA GLY A 6 12.12 -4.34 4.73
C GLY A 6 13.38 -4.14 3.90
N ASP A 7 14.01 -5.21 3.38
CA ASP A 7 15.22 -5.07 2.54
C ASP A 7 14.92 -4.76 1.07
N VAL A 8 13.68 -4.98 0.61
CA VAL A 8 13.29 -4.73 -0.79
C VAL A 8 12.96 -3.26 -1.03
N TYR A 9 12.56 -2.52 0.00
CA TYR A 9 12.05 -1.15 -0.09
C TYR A 9 13.09 -0.03 -0.01
N LYS A 10 14.38 -0.35 0.13
CA LYS A 10 15.46 0.66 0.22
C LYS A 10 16.14 0.98 -1.11
N ARG A 11 15.53 0.64 -2.23
CA ARG A 11 16.10 0.94 -3.54
C ARG A 11 15.47 2.20 -4.08
N GLN A 12 16.29 3.21 -4.30
CA GLN A 12 15.88 4.45 -4.95
C GLN A 12 15.65 4.21 -6.44
N THR A 13 14.88 5.09 -7.07
CA THR A 13 14.52 5.01 -8.50
C THR A 13 15.73 5.10 -9.45
N ASP A 14 16.87 5.56 -8.96
CA ASP A 14 18.15 5.66 -9.67
C ASP A 14 19.13 4.50 -9.38
N ASP A 15 18.69 3.47 -8.63
CA ASP A 15 19.53 2.32 -8.31
C ASP A 15 19.95 1.59 -9.59
N MET A 16 21.26 1.48 -9.81
CA MET A 16 21.84 0.83 -11.00
C MET A 16 21.40 -0.64 -11.16
N ARG A 17 20.98 -1.29 -10.07
CA ARG A 17 20.48 -2.68 -10.08
C ARG A 17 19.11 -2.83 -10.74
N ILE A 18 18.39 -1.73 -11.01
CA ILE A 18 17.11 -1.76 -11.75
C ILE A 18 17.28 -2.42 -13.10
N ARG A 19 18.43 -2.22 -13.76
CA ARG A 19 18.74 -2.86 -15.06
C ARG A 19 18.74 -4.39 -14.99
N ASN A 20 19.09 -4.96 -13.84
CA ASN A 20 19.15 -6.39 -13.60
C ASN A 20 18.01 -6.87 -12.69
N SER A 21 16.91 -6.10 -12.62
CA SER A 21 15.79 -6.37 -11.72
C SER A 21 15.15 -7.74 -11.97
N PHE A 22 15.08 -8.20 -13.19
CA PHE A 22 14.50 -9.49 -13.55
C PHE A 22 15.39 -10.66 -13.08
N ASP A 23 16.71 -10.56 -13.27
CA ASP A 23 17.65 -11.57 -12.80
C ASP A 23 17.61 -11.66 -11.27
N ILE A 24 17.59 -10.51 -10.59
CA ILE A 24 17.50 -10.43 -9.14
C ILE A 24 16.16 -11.00 -8.63
N ALA A 25 15.06 -10.74 -9.33
CA ALA A 25 13.77 -11.30 -8.99
C ALA A 25 13.79 -12.84 -9.12
N HIS A 26 14.37 -13.34 -10.19
CA HIS A 26 14.50 -14.78 -10.41
C HIS A 26 15.39 -15.46 -9.37
N GLU A 27 16.55 -14.87 -9.02
CA GLU A 27 17.44 -15.35 -7.96
C GLU A 27 16.75 -15.39 -6.59
N LYS A 28 15.81 -14.47 -6.36
CA LYS A 28 14.99 -14.42 -5.13
C LYS A 28 13.76 -15.31 -5.17
N GLY A 29 13.55 -16.06 -6.25
CA GLY A 29 12.40 -16.95 -6.42
C GLY A 29 11.09 -16.22 -6.68
N LEU A 30 11.12 -14.93 -7.04
CA LEU A 30 9.92 -14.19 -7.43
C LEU A 30 9.50 -14.60 -8.85
N LYS A 31 8.30 -15.12 -8.98
CA LYS A 31 7.67 -15.41 -10.28
C LYS A 31 6.87 -14.19 -10.70
N PHE A 32 7.06 -13.75 -11.94
CA PHE A 32 6.31 -12.62 -12.47
C PHE A 32 6.04 -12.81 -13.98
N SER A 33 5.00 -12.15 -14.47
CA SER A 33 4.67 -12.07 -15.90
C SER A 33 4.10 -10.68 -16.19
N PHE A 34 4.21 -10.26 -17.44
CA PHE A 34 3.62 -9.02 -17.94
C PHE A 34 2.56 -9.38 -18.98
N THR A 35 1.38 -8.78 -18.84
CA THR A 35 0.28 -8.95 -19.80
C THR A 35 -0.16 -7.56 -20.25
N PRO A 36 -0.02 -7.22 -21.54
CA PRO A 36 -0.58 -5.96 -22.06
C PRO A 36 -2.09 -5.97 -21.90
N ASN A 37 -2.65 -4.85 -21.42
CA ASN A 37 -4.10 -4.63 -21.37
C ASN A 37 -4.47 -3.65 -22.50
N GLU A 38 -5.06 -4.16 -23.57
CA GLU A 38 -5.50 -3.38 -24.73
C GLU A 38 -7.04 -3.15 -24.73
N GLN A 39 -7.74 -3.68 -23.74
CA GLN A 39 -9.21 -3.70 -23.72
C GLN A 39 -9.81 -2.50 -22.98
N GLU A 40 -9.14 -1.96 -21.99
CA GLU A 40 -9.62 -0.81 -21.23
C GLU A 40 -9.14 0.49 -21.87
N THR A 41 -10.06 1.30 -22.39
CA THR A 41 -9.75 2.56 -23.07
C THR A 41 -10.03 3.80 -22.24
N ASP A 42 -10.86 3.69 -21.18
CA ASP A 42 -11.30 4.80 -20.33
C ASP A 42 -10.44 4.99 -19.07
N ILE A 43 -9.19 4.49 -19.11
CA ILE A 43 -8.22 4.62 -18.04
C ILE A 43 -7.05 5.51 -18.45
N HIS A 44 -6.29 5.98 -17.48
CA HIS A 44 -5.06 6.72 -17.77
C HIS A 44 -4.10 5.85 -18.60
N PRO A 45 -3.51 6.36 -19.71
CA PRO A 45 -2.73 5.55 -20.66
C PRO A 45 -1.49 4.86 -20.02
N ASN A 46 -0.97 5.41 -18.93
CA ASN A 46 0.16 4.83 -18.19
C ASN A 46 -0.33 4.17 -16.89
N THR A 47 -1.31 3.28 -17.01
CA THR A 47 -1.86 2.51 -15.88
C THR A 47 -1.20 1.13 -15.82
N VAL A 48 -0.95 0.65 -14.60
CA VAL A 48 -0.45 -0.70 -14.32
C VAL A 48 -1.29 -1.33 -13.23
N ASP A 49 -1.80 -2.53 -13.50
CA ASP A 49 -2.38 -3.41 -12.49
C ASP A 49 -1.32 -4.38 -11.99
N ILE A 50 -1.05 -4.35 -10.70
CA ILE A 50 -0.09 -5.21 -10.03
C ILE A 50 -0.86 -6.24 -9.22
N CYS A 51 -0.92 -7.49 -9.72
CA CYS A 51 -1.52 -8.61 -9.01
C CYS A 51 -0.41 -9.36 -8.27
N MET A 52 -0.53 -9.46 -6.96
CA MET A 52 0.45 -10.09 -6.08
C MET A 52 -0.16 -11.27 -5.36
N GLU A 53 0.62 -12.33 -5.17
CA GLU A 53 0.25 -13.48 -4.34
C GLU A 53 1.45 -13.89 -3.51
N ASN A 54 1.24 -14.12 -2.22
CA ASN A 54 2.29 -14.60 -1.32
C ASN A 54 2.25 -16.14 -1.19
N GLU A 55 3.25 -16.71 -0.51
CA GLU A 55 3.36 -18.16 -0.29
C GLU A 55 2.16 -18.77 0.47
N LYS A 56 1.37 -17.95 1.16
CA LYS A 56 0.15 -18.38 1.88
C LYS A 56 -1.11 -18.32 1.02
N GLY A 57 -0.97 -17.95 -0.27
CA GLY A 57 -2.10 -17.79 -1.18
C GLY A 57 -2.92 -16.52 -0.96
N GLN A 58 -2.45 -15.58 -0.14
CA GLN A 58 -3.11 -14.30 0.01
C GLN A 58 -2.82 -13.44 -1.22
N LYS A 59 -3.87 -12.86 -1.77
CA LYS A 59 -3.81 -12.05 -3.00
C LYS A 59 -4.06 -10.58 -2.69
N MET A 60 -3.40 -9.73 -3.46
CA MET A 60 -3.61 -8.28 -3.45
C MET A 60 -3.51 -7.78 -4.89
N THR A 61 -4.41 -6.89 -5.25
CA THR A 61 -4.38 -6.12 -6.50
C THR A 61 -4.19 -4.64 -6.19
N VAL A 62 -3.30 -3.99 -6.93
CA VAL A 62 -3.08 -2.55 -6.83
C VAL A 62 -3.07 -1.97 -8.22
N ARG A 63 -3.89 -0.96 -8.48
CA ARG A 63 -3.84 -0.17 -9.71
C ARG A 63 -3.12 1.14 -9.46
N GLY A 64 -2.08 1.36 -10.22
CA GLY A 64 -1.28 2.58 -10.18
C GLY A 64 -1.22 3.27 -11.53
N GLU A 65 -1.16 4.58 -11.51
CA GLU A 65 -1.03 5.45 -12.67
C GLU A 65 0.29 6.22 -12.59
N SER A 66 1.03 6.26 -13.70
CA SER A 66 2.19 7.13 -13.82
C SER A 66 1.75 8.47 -14.39
N LEU A 67 1.89 9.53 -13.60
CA LEU A 67 1.49 10.90 -13.97
C LEU A 67 2.60 11.65 -14.70
N GLY A 68 3.77 11.02 -14.91
CA GLY A 68 4.94 11.67 -15.45
C GLY A 68 5.80 12.38 -14.39
N GLY A 69 7.05 12.71 -14.74
CA GLY A 69 7.97 13.38 -13.82
C GLY A 69 8.31 12.60 -12.54
N GLY A 70 8.21 11.28 -12.57
CA GLY A 70 8.44 10.42 -11.40
C GLY A 70 7.26 10.34 -10.42
N LYS A 71 6.14 11.00 -10.74
CA LYS A 71 4.94 10.96 -9.90
C LYS A 71 4.07 9.77 -10.25
N VAL A 72 3.57 9.12 -9.20
CA VAL A 72 2.61 8.01 -9.30
C VAL A 72 1.37 8.31 -8.48
N ARG A 73 0.25 7.72 -8.85
CA ARG A 73 -0.99 7.76 -8.10
C ARG A 73 -1.54 6.34 -8.00
N ILE A 74 -1.89 5.92 -6.81
CA ILE A 74 -2.61 4.66 -6.58
C ILE A 74 -4.10 4.97 -6.58
N VAL A 75 -4.84 4.28 -7.43
CA VAL A 75 -6.26 4.55 -7.69
C VAL A 75 -7.18 3.41 -7.32
N ASP A 76 -6.65 2.21 -7.12
CA ASP A 76 -7.41 1.04 -6.68
C ASP A 76 -6.56 0.10 -5.83
N ILE A 77 -7.15 -0.47 -4.79
CA ILE A 77 -6.60 -1.57 -4.00
C ILE A 77 -7.71 -2.59 -3.78
N ASN A 78 -7.51 -3.83 -4.27
CA ASN A 78 -8.47 -4.93 -4.15
C ASN A 78 -9.88 -4.57 -4.63
N HIS A 79 -9.97 -3.84 -5.77
CA HIS A 79 -11.21 -3.33 -6.37
C HIS A 79 -11.94 -2.24 -5.56
N VAL A 80 -11.27 -1.65 -4.59
CA VAL A 80 -11.76 -0.45 -3.89
C VAL A 80 -11.02 0.77 -4.44
N GLN A 81 -11.79 1.73 -4.93
CA GLN A 81 -11.25 3.00 -5.41
C GLN A 81 -10.61 3.76 -4.26
N VAL A 82 -9.36 4.13 -4.43
CA VAL A 82 -8.56 4.92 -3.49
C VAL A 82 -7.90 6.07 -4.25
N ASP A 83 -7.29 7.01 -3.54
CA ASP A 83 -6.53 8.09 -4.16
C ASP A 83 -5.40 8.53 -3.22
N PHE A 84 -4.16 8.18 -3.55
CA PHE A 84 -2.98 8.70 -2.87
C PHE A 84 -1.73 8.60 -3.75
N THR A 85 -0.73 9.46 -3.51
CA THR A 85 0.43 9.62 -4.40
C THR A 85 1.70 8.96 -3.89
N GLY A 86 1.78 8.61 -2.61
CA GLY A 86 3.02 8.10 -2.00
C GLY A 86 4.10 9.19 -1.78
N GLU A 87 3.79 10.47 -1.99
CA GLU A 87 4.72 11.58 -1.67
C GLU A 87 5.00 11.68 -0.16
N TYR A 88 4.07 11.17 0.64
CA TYR A 88 4.16 11.08 2.09
C TYR A 88 4.32 9.63 2.53
N SER A 89 4.87 9.44 3.73
CA SER A 89 4.79 8.12 4.38
C SER A 89 3.33 7.81 4.68
N ALA A 90 2.83 6.66 4.25
CA ALA A 90 1.45 6.28 4.44
C ALA A 90 1.29 4.99 5.24
N VAL A 91 0.29 4.93 6.10
CA VAL A 91 -0.24 3.70 6.65
C VAL A 91 -1.59 3.42 6.03
N ILE A 92 -1.74 2.23 5.46
CA ILE A 92 -2.98 1.73 4.88
C ILE A 92 -3.53 0.68 5.83
N VAL A 93 -4.75 0.87 6.28
CA VAL A 93 -5.42 -0.02 7.22
C VAL A 93 -6.68 -0.56 6.58
N ILE A 94 -6.75 -1.88 6.42
CA ILE A 94 -7.94 -2.59 5.99
C ILE A 94 -8.68 -3.07 7.23
N HIS A 95 -9.93 -2.68 7.39
CA HIS A 95 -10.67 -2.94 8.61
C HIS A 95 -12.17 -3.10 8.37
N GLN A 96 -12.88 -3.60 9.40
CA GLN A 96 -14.33 -3.60 9.43
C GLN A 96 -14.85 -2.16 9.54
N ASP A 97 -15.85 -1.76 8.73
CA ASP A 97 -16.49 -0.44 8.78
C ASP A 97 -17.42 -0.35 9.99
N THR A 98 -16.84 -0.15 11.16
CA THR A 98 -17.57 -0.05 12.43
C THR A 98 -17.17 1.20 13.23
N PRO A 99 -18.09 1.76 14.03
CA PRO A 99 -17.79 2.89 14.91
C PRO A 99 -16.58 2.62 15.82
N GLY A 100 -15.73 3.63 15.98
CA GLY A 100 -14.56 3.57 16.87
C GLY A 100 -13.28 3.08 16.22
N VAL A 101 -13.31 2.36 15.09
CA VAL A 101 -12.09 1.86 14.42
C VAL A 101 -11.19 3.00 13.95
N VAL A 102 -11.75 3.99 13.28
CA VAL A 102 -11.01 5.17 12.82
C VAL A 102 -10.43 5.96 14.01
N ALA A 103 -11.22 6.13 15.07
CA ALA A 103 -10.74 6.78 16.29
C ALA A 103 -9.57 6.00 16.94
N TYR A 104 -9.62 4.67 16.92
CA TYR A 104 -8.52 3.83 17.39
C TYR A 104 -7.25 4.01 16.55
N ILE A 105 -7.38 3.99 15.22
CA ILE A 105 -6.26 4.20 14.29
C ILE A 105 -5.59 5.56 14.57
N THR A 106 -6.39 6.63 14.62
CA THR A 106 -5.86 7.98 14.88
C THR A 106 -5.25 8.12 16.27
N LYS A 107 -5.81 7.43 17.28
CA LYS A 107 -5.21 7.36 18.61
C LYS A 107 -3.84 6.69 18.57
N CYS A 108 -3.67 5.57 17.88
CA CYS A 108 -2.38 4.89 17.75
C CYS A 108 -1.30 5.80 17.15
N LEU A 109 -1.68 6.65 16.18
CA LEU A 109 -0.78 7.64 15.57
C LEU A 109 -0.46 8.77 16.55
N SER A 110 -1.48 9.32 17.21
CA SER A 110 -1.33 10.40 18.22
C SER A 110 -0.44 9.98 19.39
N ASP A 111 -0.63 8.77 19.91
CA ASP A 111 0.19 8.23 21.02
C ASP A 111 1.68 8.10 20.66
N ARG A 112 2.00 8.14 19.37
CA ARG A 112 3.37 8.11 18.83
C ARG A 112 3.85 9.45 18.28
N ASN A 113 3.09 10.51 18.58
CA ASN A 113 3.40 11.88 18.12
C ASN A 113 3.54 11.98 16.59
N ILE A 114 2.73 11.21 15.83
CA ILE A 114 2.69 11.23 14.38
C ILE A 114 1.65 12.25 13.94
N ASN A 115 2.10 13.27 13.20
CA ASN A 115 1.20 14.25 12.59
C ASN A 115 0.59 13.70 11.31
N ILE A 116 -0.73 13.84 11.18
CA ILE A 116 -1.49 13.43 10.01
C ILE A 116 -1.53 14.58 9.02
N ALA A 117 -0.95 14.39 7.83
CA ALA A 117 -1.02 15.35 6.73
C ALA A 117 -2.34 15.20 5.96
N PHE A 118 -2.68 13.95 5.60
CA PHE A 118 -3.92 13.62 4.94
C PHE A 118 -4.50 12.33 5.51
N MET A 119 -5.83 12.24 5.50
CA MET A 119 -6.53 11.03 5.88
C MET A 119 -7.73 10.85 4.96
N ARG A 120 -7.86 9.64 4.42
CA ARG A 120 -8.97 9.27 3.55
C ARG A 120 -9.53 7.93 4.00
N LEU A 121 -10.86 7.82 3.91
CA LEU A 121 -11.60 6.60 4.21
C LEU A 121 -12.37 6.19 2.95
N PHE A 122 -12.13 4.99 2.50
CA PHE A 122 -12.83 4.35 1.40
C PHE A 122 -13.53 3.10 1.92
N ARG A 123 -14.70 2.77 1.42
CA ARG A 123 -15.43 1.57 1.81
C ARG A 123 -16.13 0.94 0.62
N GLU A 124 -16.21 -0.37 0.60
CA GLU A 124 -16.98 -1.11 -0.39
C GLU A 124 -18.48 -0.90 -0.16
N SER A 125 -18.92 -1.22 1.05
CA SER A 125 -20.30 -1.08 1.50
C SER A 125 -20.35 -0.71 2.98
N LYS A 126 -21.47 -0.13 3.41
CA LYS A 126 -21.69 0.25 4.80
C LYS A 126 -21.64 -0.99 5.71
N GLY A 127 -20.76 -0.94 6.70
CA GLY A 127 -20.61 -2.01 7.69
C GLY A 127 -19.76 -3.21 7.23
N GLU A 128 -19.16 -3.16 6.04
CA GLU A 128 -18.29 -4.20 5.50
C GLU A 128 -16.82 -3.78 5.60
N ILE A 129 -16.05 -3.98 4.53
CA ILE A 129 -14.63 -3.62 4.50
C ILE A 129 -14.45 -2.14 4.19
N ALA A 130 -13.56 -1.51 4.95
CA ALA A 130 -13.12 -0.15 4.72
C ALA A 130 -11.58 -0.08 4.67
N TYR A 131 -11.10 0.92 3.96
CA TYR A 131 -9.69 1.25 3.79
C TYR A 131 -9.46 2.64 4.37
N THR A 132 -8.70 2.73 5.44
CA THR A 132 -8.24 4.01 5.97
C THR A 132 -6.80 4.20 5.53
N ILE A 133 -6.55 5.24 4.75
CA ILE A 133 -5.22 5.67 4.31
C ILE A 133 -4.87 6.93 5.07
N VAL A 134 -3.79 6.87 5.83
CA VAL A 134 -3.28 8.01 6.59
C VAL A 134 -1.88 8.32 6.11
N GLU A 135 -1.70 9.51 5.58
CA GLU A 135 -0.41 10.05 5.16
C GLU A 135 0.15 10.97 6.24
N SER A 136 1.43 10.86 6.53
CA SER A 136 2.12 11.62 7.58
C SER A 136 3.32 12.38 7.05
N ASP A 137 3.63 13.51 7.66
CA ASP A 137 4.77 14.38 7.27
C ASP A 137 6.13 13.73 7.52
N GLY A 138 6.19 12.71 8.37
CA GLY A 138 7.41 12.04 8.78
C GLY A 138 7.41 10.55 8.54
N LYS A 139 8.55 9.91 8.80
CA LYS A 139 8.65 8.45 8.75
C LYS A 139 7.77 7.80 9.81
N LEU A 140 7.05 6.78 9.43
CA LEU A 140 6.25 5.97 10.33
C LEU A 140 7.17 4.99 11.10
N PRO A 141 7.06 4.92 12.43
CA PRO A 141 7.85 3.97 13.21
C PRO A 141 7.36 2.54 13.00
N GLU A 142 8.27 1.56 12.99
CA GLU A 142 7.92 0.15 12.76
C GLU A 142 6.91 -0.41 13.77
N ASN A 143 6.86 0.14 14.98
CA ASN A 143 5.93 -0.29 16.03
C ASN A 143 4.50 0.22 15.84
N ILE A 144 4.21 0.99 14.80
CA ILE A 144 2.83 1.43 14.50
C ILE A 144 1.97 0.26 14.00
N VAL A 145 2.55 -0.62 13.19
CA VAL A 145 1.83 -1.78 12.61
C VAL A 145 1.30 -2.72 13.70
N PRO A 146 2.13 -3.23 14.62
CA PRO A 146 1.63 -4.10 15.69
C PRO A 146 0.59 -3.39 16.56
N ALA A 147 0.77 -2.12 16.87
CA ALA A 147 -0.18 -1.38 17.70
C ALA A 147 -1.57 -1.23 17.05
N ILE A 148 -1.62 -0.93 15.76
CA ILE A 148 -2.91 -0.85 15.05
C ILE A 148 -3.56 -2.24 14.98
N ARG A 149 -2.78 -3.29 14.75
CA ARG A 149 -3.28 -4.68 14.67
C ARG A 149 -3.85 -5.26 15.98
N GLU A 150 -3.64 -4.63 17.12
CA GLU A 150 -4.24 -5.06 18.39
C GLU A 150 -5.79 -4.97 18.40
N ASN A 151 -6.37 -4.12 17.55
CA ASN A 151 -7.82 -4.03 17.44
C ASN A 151 -8.36 -5.19 16.59
N PRO A 152 -9.30 -6.01 17.11
CA PRO A 152 -9.82 -7.18 16.42
C PRO A 152 -10.58 -6.89 15.12
N ASN A 153 -11.02 -5.64 14.92
CA ASN A 153 -11.67 -5.21 13.69
C ASN A 153 -10.68 -4.81 12.58
N ILE A 154 -9.37 -4.89 12.83
CA ILE A 154 -8.33 -4.63 11.84
C ILE A 154 -7.96 -5.94 11.16
N HIS A 155 -8.07 -5.97 9.84
CA HIS A 155 -7.73 -7.13 9.03
C HIS A 155 -6.29 -7.09 8.56
N GLU A 156 -5.85 -5.93 8.06
CA GLU A 156 -4.50 -5.75 7.55
C GLU A 156 -3.98 -4.33 7.79
N VAL A 157 -2.67 -4.22 7.98
CA VAL A 157 -1.97 -2.94 8.08
C VAL A 157 -0.71 -3.00 7.24
N MET A 158 -0.56 -2.04 6.35
CA MET A 158 0.59 -1.87 5.47
C MET A 158 1.20 -0.49 5.66
N ILE A 159 2.52 -0.40 5.52
CA ILE A 159 3.23 0.88 5.47
C ILE A 159 3.82 1.05 4.07
N VAL A 160 3.60 2.23 3.49
CA VAL A 160 4.25 2.70 2.28
C VAL A 160 5.17 3.83 2.68
N GLN A 161 6.48 3.64 2.51
CA GLN A 161 7.51 4.67 2.77
C GLN A 161 8.53 4.63 1.63
N MET A 162 8.88 5.80 1.11
CA MET A 162 9.96 5.99 0.15
C MET A 162 11.26 6.39 0.83
#